data_3b47d74120ad9ddc1a5764451ecfd81f
#
_entry.id   3b47d74120ad9ddc1a5764451ecfd81f
#
_cell.length_a   1.000
_cell.length_b   1.000
_cell.length_c   1.000
_cell.angle_alpha   90.00
_cell.angle_beta   90.00
_cell.angle_gamma   90.00
#
_symmetry.space_group_name_H-M   'P 1'
#
loop_
_entity.id
_entity.type
_entity.pdbx_description
1 polymer ?
#
loop_
_entity_poly.entity_id
_entity_poly.type
_entity_poly.pdbx_seq_one_letter_code
_entity_poly.pdbx_strand_id
1 'polypeptide(L)'
;MTWLPLSQLNETEHSWRIQGDTVRFGGTGTYRKLRGCDPATFEVFAEPGCLIARDRNHVYHGADLLSAVQRDSFTHLGEGYWRDADAIYCEYETALRPLKGSDTATFRHLGEGYAADRTQAYYGGSKIQSANPLALRLLHGLYAADGDTVFFDGKPLKGSDPQTWSEAAGEAGKHSFSHDAKHVYYCERKLPRADAATWQHLHDTFSKDSKHVYKTNRILTDANPAEWDTAKAATHAAEEAARRAENSDKMSELLKNLWQNGQTE
;
A
#
# COMPACT_ATOMS: atom_id res chain seq x y z
N MET A 1 17.49 8.00 4.74
CA MET A 1 16.77 7.84 6.01
C MET A 1 17.74 7.37 7.07
N THR A 2 17.59 7.80 8.30
CA THR A 2 18.66 7.66 9.30
C THR A 2 18.08 7.37 10.68
N TRP A 3 18.90 6.79 11.53
CA TRP A 3 18.63 6.62 12.94
C TRP A 3 18.85 7.96 13.64
N LEU A 4 17.88 8.41 14.42
CA LEU A 4 17.96 9.64 15.20
C LEU A 4 17.72 9.37 16.69
N PRO A 5 18.55 9.97 17.56
CA PRO A 5 18.24 9.99 18.98
C PRO A 5 16.84 10.58 19.21
N LEU A 6 16.08 9.99 20.14
CA LEU A 6 14.73 10.43 20.43
C LEU A 6 14.65 11.92 20.81
N SER A 7 15.71 12.45 21.43
CA SER A 7 15.85 13.86 21.80
C SER A 7 15.91 14.85 20.62
N GLN A 8 16.13 14.35 19.39
CA GLN A 8 16.18 15.17 18.16
C GLN A 8 14.84 15.16 17.39
N LEU A 9 13.85 14.41 17.84
CA LEU A 9 12.54 14.30 17.20
C LEU A 9 11.48 15.07 18.01
N ASN A 10 10.50 15.63 17.29
CA ASN A 10 9.34 16.24 17.94
C ASN A 10 8.45 15.15 18.53
N GLU A 11 7.90 15.36 19.71
CA GLU A 11 6.98 14.44 20.38
C GLU A 11 5.71 14.10 19.58
N THR A 12 5.37 14.90 18.58
CA THR A 12 4.22 14.71 17.68
C THR A 12 4.53 13.79 16.48
N GLU A 13 5.80 13.54 16.21
CA GLU A 13 6.25 12.78 15.03
C GLU A 13 6.43 11.28 15.31
N HIS A 14 6.35 10.88 16.59
CA HIS A 14 6.54 9.49 17.00
C HIS A 14 5.76 9.18 18.28
N SER A 15 5.61 7.88 18.56
CA SER A 15 4.86 7.39 19.72
C SER A 15 5.77 6.94 20.88
N TRP A 16 7.09 7.20 20.84
CA TRP A 16 8.00 6.90 21.94
C TRP A 16 8.22 8.12 22.84
N ARG A 17 8.44 7.85 24.13
CA ARG A 17 8.78 8.88 25.12
C ARG A 17 9.79 8.35 26.13
N ILE A 18 10.77 9.18 26.50
CA ILE A 18 11.64 8.93 27.66
C ILE A 18 10.95 9.47 28.90
N GLN A 19 10.78 8.62 29.90
CA GLN A 19 10.22 8.99 31.19
C GLN A 19 11.12 8.46 32.32
N GLY A 20 11.90 9.37 32.91
CA GLY A 20 12.97 8.99 33.87
C GLY A 20 14.01 8.11 33.18
N ASP A 21 14.24 6.94 33.71
CA ASP A 21 15.18 5.92 33.24
C ASP A 21 14.55 4.89 32.30
N THR A 22 13.39 5.19 31.71
CA THR A 22 12.66 4.24 30.89
C THR A 22 12.19 4.85 29.58
N VAL A 23 12.13 4.02 28.53
CA VAL A 23 11.43 4.35 27.27
C VAL A 23 10.06 3.70 27.27
N ARG A 24 9.07 4.45 26.80
CA ARG A 24 7.68 4.00 26.64
C ARG A 24 7.19 4.27 25.24
N PHE A 25 6.30 3.40 24.75
CA PHE A 25 5.63 3.51 23.46
C PHE A 25 4.12 3.52 23.64
N GLY A 26 3.42 4.40 22.94
CA GLY A 26 1.96 4.49 22.95
C GLY A 26 1.44 5.89 22.68
N GLY A 27 0.13 6.08 22.88
CA GLY A 27 -0.56 7.35 22.69
C GLY A 27 -1.86 7.42 23.49
N THR A 28 -2.50 8.61 23.53
CA THR A 28 -3.82 8.86 24.17
C THR A 28 -3.94 8.32 25.59
N GLY A 29 -2.84 8.48 26.39
CA GLY A 29 -2.84 8.11 27.81
C GLY A 29 -2.41 6.68 28.13
N THR A 30 -2.27 5.80 27.15
CA THR A 30 -1.82 4.41 27.34
C THR A 30 -0.42 4.21 26.80
N TYR A 31 0.55 3.98 27.70
CA TYR A 31 1.95 3.78 27.35
C TYR A 31 2.48 2.45 27.91
N ARG A 32 3.08 1.64 27.05
CA ARG A 32 3.77 0.40 27.41
C ARG A 32 5.27 0.67 27.60
N LYS A 33 5.85 0.16 28.66
CA LYS A 33 7.31 0.24 28.92
C LYS A 33 8.05 -0.73 28.00
N LEU A 34 9.13 -0.28 27.37
CA LEU A 34 10.05 -1.14 26.65
C LEU A 34 10.92 -1.92 27.65
N ARG A 35 10.94 -3.24 27.50
CA ARG A 35 11.73 -4.12 28.39
C ARG A 35 13.20 -4.10 27.99
N GLY A 36 14.10 -3.95 28.97
CA GLY A 36 15.54 -4.03 28.77
C GLY A 36 16.14 -2.89 27.93
N CYS A 37 15.35 -1.84 27.66
CA CYS A 37 15.78 -0.71 26.87
C CYS A 37 16.77 0.17 27.63
N ASP A 38 17.83 0.63 26.94
CA ASP A 38 18.76 1.65 27.41
C ASP A 38 18.37 3.03 26.83
N PRO A 39 17.76 3.91 27.62
CA PRO A 39 17.31 5.23 27.14
C PRO A 39 18.44 6.13 26.64
N ALA A 40 19.67 5.94 27.16
CA ALA A 40 20.82 6.78 26.80
C ALA A 40 21.30 6.56 25.35
N THR A 41 20.99 5.40 24.78
CA THR A 41 21.39 5.04 23.42
C THR A 41 20.20 4.75 22.50
N PHE A 42 18.99 5.15 22.94
CA PHE A 42 17.76 4.87 22.20
C PHE A 42 17.63 5.78 20.97
N GLU A 43 17.48 5.15 19.81
CA GLU A 43 17.30 5.78 18.51
C GLU A 43 16.02 5.27 17.82
N VAL A 44 15.38 6.13 17.07
CA VAL A 44 14.21 5.84 16.25
C VAL A 44 14.58 5.94 14.78
N PHE A 45 14.05 5.09 13.96
CA PHE A 45 14.21 5.22 12.52
C PHE A 45 13.29 6.33 12.00
N ALA A 46 13.88 7.39 11.44
CA ALA A 46 13.19 8.62 11.08
C ALA A 46 12.51 8.48 9.70
N GLU A 47 11.48 7.68 9.65
CA GLU A 47 10.58 7.49 8.50
C GLU A 47 9.12 7.58 8.98
N PRO A 48 8.26 8.40 8.33
CA PRO A 48 6.87 8.53 8.71
C PRO A 48 6.14 7.18 8.73
N GLY A 49 5.50 6.86 9.85
CA GLY A 49 4.76 5.60 10.01
C GLY A 49 5.60 4.38 10.39
N CYS A 50 6.93 4.47 10.37
CA CYS A 50 7.81 3.39 10.81
C CYS A 50 7.74 3.23 12.33
N LEU A 51 7.61 1.99 12.81
CA LEU A 51 7.53 1.66 14.23
C LEU A 51 8.81 0.98 14.74
N ILE A 52 9.92 1.12 14.02
CA ILE A 52 11.21 0.52 14.39
C ILE A 52 12.06 1.50 15.19
N ALA A 53 12.58 1.01 16.29
CA ALA A 53 13.53 1.69 17.14
C ALA A 53 14.65 0.71 17.59
N ARG A 54 15.75 1.25 18.10
CA ARG A 54 16.85 0.45 18.63
C ARG A 54 17.56 1.16 19.79
N ASP A 55 18.25 0.40 20.57
CA ASP A 55 19.29 0.89 21.47
C ASP A 55 20.64 0.22 21.17
N ARG A 56 21.62 0.33 22.05
CA ARG A 56 22.94 -0.33 21.86
C ARG A 56 22.86 -1.84 21.76
N ASN A 57 21.84 -2.49 22.31
CA ASN A 57 21.77 -3.94 22.49
C ASN A 57 20.62 -4.59 21.69
N HIS A 58 19.54 -3.84 21.40
CA HIS A 58 18.28 -4.40 20.96
C HIS A 58 17.63 -3.61 19.82
N VAL A 59 16.72 -4.27 19.11
CA VAL A 59 15.78 -3.67 18.16
C VAL A 59 14.37 -3.86 18.69
N TYR A 60 13.51 -2.88 18.46
CA TYR A 60 12.12 -2.86 18.90
C TYR A 60 11.19 -2.55 17.74
N HIS A 61 9.97 -3.11 17.79
CA HIS A 61 8.84 -2.68 16.99
C HIS A 61 7.75 -2.16 17.95
N GLY A 62 7.51 -0.85 17.93
CA GLY A 62 6.69 -0.23 18.97
C GLY A 62 7.25 -0.50 20.39
N ALA A 63 6.47 -1.17 21.25
CA ALA A 63 6.90 -1.56 22.57
C ALA A 63 7.52 -2.97 22.64
N ASP A 64 7.51 -3.72 21.55
CA ASP A 64 7.88 -5.13 21.56
C ASP A 64 9.35 -5.32 21.21
N LEU A 65 10.07 -6.04 22.07
CA LEU A 65 11.45 -6.43 21.86
C LEU A 65 11.55 -7.49 20.76
N LEU A 66 12.34 -7.22 19.73
CA LEU A 66 12.62 -8.13 18.63
C LEU A 66 13.83 -9.02 18.94
N SER A 67 13.68 -9.97 19.84
CA SER A 67 14.79 -10.79 20.35
C SER A 67 15.45 -11.70 19.30
N ALA A 68 14.78 -11.98 18.18
CA ALA A 68 15.32 -12.79 17.08
C ALA A 68 16.10 -11.97 16.05
N VAL A 69 16.06 -10.64 16.12
CA VAL A 69 16.75 -9.73 15.18
C VAL A 69 18.19 -9.51 15.63
N GLN A 70 19.13 -9.66 14.72
CA GLN A 70 20.55 -9.37 14.97
C GLN A 70 20.82 -7.87 14.81
N ARG A 71 20.85 -7.16 15.94
CA ARG A 71 20.93 -5.69 16.02
C ARG A 71 22.08 -5.10 15.21
N ASP A 72 23.27 -5.69 15.26
CA ASP A 72 24.48 -5.10 14.66
C ASP A 72 24.51 -5.15 13.12
N SER A 73 23.78 -6.08 12.55
CA SER A 73 23.61 -6.21 11.09
C SER A 73 22.25 -5.69 10.58
N PHE A 74 21.38 -5.22 11.49
CA PHE A 74 20.03 -4.79 11.14
C PHE A 74 20.04 -3.48 10.35
N THR A 75 19.51 -3.54 9.14
CA THR A 75 19.49 -2.41 8.20
C THR A 75 18.19 -2.33 7.42
N HIS A 76 17.76 -1.11 7.11
CA HIS A 76 16.61 -0.81 6.27
C HIS A 76 16.96 -0.99 4.80
N LEU A 77 16.06 -1.61 4.04
CA LEU A 77 16.20 -1.84 2.59
C LEU A 77 15.30 -0.91 1.76
N GLY A 78 14.23 -0.37 2.35
CA GLY A 78 13.24 0.50 1.73
C GLY A 78 11.81 0.03 2.02
N GLU A 79 10.87 0.97 2.18
CA GLU A 79 9.42 0.76 2.27
C GLU A 79 8.97 -0.41 3.16
N GLY A 80 9.43 -0.41 4.41
CA GLY A 80 9.11 -1.45 5.37
C GLY A 80 9.88 -2.76 5.21
N TYR A 81 10.81 -2.87 4.25
CA TYR A 81 11.71 -4.03 4.16
C TYR A 81 12.99 -3.79 4.96
N TRP A 82 13.35 -4.78 5.74
CA TRP A 82 14.51 -4.79 6.62
C TRP A 82 15.30 -6.08 6.46
N ARG A 83 16.57 -6.07 6.81
CA ARG A 83 17.37 -7.29 6.90
C ARG A 83 18.33 -7.24 8.07
N ASP A 84 18.72 -8.41 8.55
CA ASP A 84 19.94 -8.64 9.30
C ASP A 84 20.82 -9.67 8.59
N ALA A 85 21.81 -10.22 9.28
CA ALA A 85 22.72 -11.21 8.67
C ALA A 85 22.00 -12.50 8.25
N ASP A 86 20.90 -12.88 8.91
CA ASP A 86 20.27 -14.18 8.75
C ASP A 86 18.93 -14.13 7.98
N ALA A 87 18.23 -13.00 8.01
CA ALA A 87 16.87 -12.92 7.52
C ALA A 87 16.51 -11.58 6.85
N ILE A 88 15.51 -11.65 5.96
CA ILE A 88 14.76 -10.49 5.48
C ILE A 88 13.47 -10.40 6.28
N TYR A 89 13.09 -9.18 6.62
CA TYR A 89 11.86 -8.87 7.35
C TYR A 89 10.99 -7.91 6.56
N CYS A 90 9.68 -7.96 6.82
CA CYS A 90 8.74 -6.94 6.39
C CYS A 90 8.03 -6.36 7.61
N GLU A 91 7.97 -5.04 7.68
CA GLU A 91 7.26 -4.30 8.71
C GLU A 91 5.77 -4.19 8.35
N TYR A 92 4.94 -4.48 9.33
CA TYR A 92 3.49 -4.28 9.31
C TYR A 92 3.11 -3.37 10.48
N GLU A 93 1.94 -2.80 10.46
CA GLU A 93 1.45 -1.95 11.57
C GLU A 93 1.58 -2.59 12.95
N THR A 94 1.42 -3.89 13.03
CA THR A 94 1.40 -4.64 14.31
C THR A 94 2.67 -5.42 14.62
N ALA A 95 3.58 -5.60 13.67
CA ALA A 95 4.77 -6.44 13.87
C ALA A 95 5.79 -6.32 12.74
N LEU A 96 7.06 -6.55 13.06
CA LEU A 96 8.09 -6.90 12.08
C LEU A 96 8.12 -8.43 11.93
N ARG A 97 7.96 -8.94 10.71
CA ARG A 97 7.88 -10.39 10.44
C ARG A 97 8.96 -10.85 9.47
N PRO A 98 9.63 -11.98 9.72
CA PRO A 98 10.59 -12.53 8.76
C PRO A 98 9.89 -13.07 7.51
N LEU A 99 10.45 -12.80 6.34
CA LEU A 99 10.04 -13.36 5.05
C LEU A 99 10.58 -14.80 4.93
N LYS A 100 9.75 -15.76 5.28
CA LYS A 100 10.15 -17.18 5.29
C LYS A 100 10.59 -17.66 3.92
N GLY A 101 11.82 -18.20 3.85
CA GLY A 101 12.42 -18.77 2.65
C GLY A 101 12.90 -17.73 1.65
N SER A 102 13.07 -16.48 2.06
CA SER A 102 13.77 -15.47 1.26
C SER A 102 15.28 -15.75 1.24
N ASP A 103 15.89 -15.41 0.12
CA ASP A 103 17.34 -15.45 -0.05
C ASP A 103 17.94 -14.08 0.27
N THR A 104 18.53 -13.95 1.45
CA THR A 104 19.12 -12.69 1.93
C THR A 104 20.23 -12.17 1.03
N ALA A 105 20.98 -13.06 0.39
CA ALA A 105 22.12 -12.67 -0.46
C ALA A 105 21.70 -12.01 -1.77
N THR A 106 20.54 -12.37 -2.30
CA THR A 106 20.06 -11.87 -3.60
C THR A 106 18.82 -11.00 -3.49
N PHE A 107 18.33 -10.73 -2.27
CA PHE A 107 17.16 -9.90 -2.07
C PHE A 107 17.41 -8.47 -2.55
N ARG A 108 16.45 -7.95 -3.30
CA ARG A 108 16.43 -6.60 -3.84
C ARG A 108 15.06 -5.97 -3.63
N HIS A 109 15.01 -4.80 -3.06
CA HIS A 109 13.86 -3.93 -3.04
C HIS A 109 13.73 -3.22 -4.40
N LEU A 110 12.53 -3.19 -4.98
CA LEU A 110 12.28 -2.64 -6.31
C LEU A 110 11.54 -1.29 -6.26
N GLY A 111 10.90 -0.98 -5.14
CA GLY A 111 10.05 0.20 -4.95
C GLY A 111 8.56 -0.15 -4.92
N GLU A 112 7.75 0.79 -4.42
CA GLU A 112 6.28 0.69 -4.34
C GLU A 112 5.78 -0.62 -3.71
N GLY A 113 6.48 -1.11 -2.68
CA GLY A 113 6.19 -2.37 -2.00
C GLY A 113 6.65 -3.64 -2.72
N TYR A 114 7.18 -3.54 -3.95
CA TYR A 114 7.70 -4.70 -4.68
C TYR A 114 9.13 -5.02 -4.27
N ALA A 115 9.39 -6.31 -4.15
CA ALA A 115 10.73 -6.85 -3.93
C ALA A 115 10.88 -8.22 -4.59
N ALA A 116 12.12 -8.68 -4.75
CA ALA A 116 12.41 -10.01 -5.26
C ALA A 116 13.77 -10.52 -4.75
N ASP A 117 13.91 -11.82 -4.67
CA ASP A 117 15.20 -12.50 -4.61
C ASP A 117 15.34 -13.43 -5.82
N ARG A 118 16.35 -14.28 -5.88
CA ARG A 118 16.54 -15.22 -7.01
C ARG A 118 15.44 -16.27 -7.12
N THR A 119 14.64 -16.51 -6.07
CA THR A 119 13.68 -17.61 -5.98
C THR A 119 12.24 -17.14 -5.91
N GLN A 120 12.00 -15.94 -5.42
CA GLN A 120 10.66 -15.45 -5.09
C GLN A 120 10.50 -13.96 -5.35
N ALA A 121 9.29 -13.57 -5.75
CA ALA A 121 8.84 -12.19 -5.85
C ALA A 121 7.88 -11.86 -4.70
N TYR A 122 7.87 -10.60 -4.27
CA TYR A 122 7.07 -10.15 -3.13
C TYR A 122 6.39 -8.81 -3.43
N TYR A 123 5.24 -8.62 -2.78
CA TYR A 123 4.57 -7.34 -2.66
C TYR A 123 4.08 -7.16 -1.21
N GLY A 124 4.48 -6.07 -0.53
CA GLY A 124 4.14 -5.80 0.86
C GLY A 124 4.42 -7.01 1.77
N GLY A 125 5.55 -7.70 1.58
CA GLY A 125 5.94 -8.89 2.33
C GLY A 125 5.19 -10.19 1.96
N SER A 126 4.21 -10.13 1.06
CA SER A 126 3.49 -11.31 0.57
C SER A 126 4.11 -11.84 -0.73
N LYS A 127 4.14 -13.16 -0.90
CA LYS A 127 4.69 -13.79 -2.11
C LYS A 127 3.76 -13.61 -3.31
N ILE A 128 4.34 -13.20 -4.44
CA ILE A 128 3.64 -13.20 -5.74
C ILE A 128 3.91 -14.54 -6.42
N GLN A 129 2.99 -15.48 -6.27
CA GLN A 129 3.18 -16.89 -6.69
C GLN A 129 3.41 -17.05 -8.20
N SER A 130 2.81 -16.19 -9.02
CA SER A 130 2.85 -16.27 -10.48
C SER A 130 3.98 -15.48 -11.13
N ALA A 131 4.72 -14.68 -10.37
CA ALA A 131 5.77 -13.83 -10.92
C ALA A 131 7.09 -14.59 -11.12
N ASN A 132 7.76 -14.29 -12.23
CA ASN A 132 9.17 -14.63 -12.42
C ASN A 132 10.04 -13.64 -11.65
N PRO A 133 10.66 -14.04 -10.51
CA PRO A 133 11.38 -13.10 -9.66
C PRO A 133 12.61 -12.50 -10.34
N LEU A 134 13.25 -13.21 -11.26
CA LEU A 134 14.45 -12.74 -11.94
C LEU A 134 14.16 -11.66 -12.98
N ALA A 135 12.95 -11.68 -13.56
CA ALA A 135 12.52 -10.72 -14.57
C ALA A 135 11.64 -9.58 -13.98
N LEU A 136 11.25 -9.67 -12.71
CA LEU A 136 10.37 -8.69 -12.10
C LEU A 136 11.05 -7.31 -12.03
N ARG A 137 10.36 -6.31 -12.54
CA ARG A 137 10.76 -4.90 -12.55
C ARG A 137 9.56 -4.00 -12.26
N LEU A 138 9.80 -2.91 -11.54
CA LEU A 138 8.82 -1.85 -11.37
C LEU A 138 8.59 -1.14 -12.71
N LEU A 139 7.34 -0.82 -13.02
CA LEU A 139 6.96 -0.02 -14.17
C LEU A 139 6.69 1.43 -13.73
N HIS A 140 5.54 1.67 -13.12
CA HIS A 140 5.11 2.97 -12.61
C HIS A 140 4.10 2.78 -11.48
N GLY A 141 4.21 3.56 -10.39
CA GLY A 141 3.31 3.46 -9.24
C GLY A 141 3.16 2.00 -8.78
N LEU A 142 1.93 1.53 -8.61
CA LEU A 142 1.63 0.17 -8.14
C LEU A 142 1.81 -0.92 -9.21
N TYR A 143 2.32 -0.59 -10.39
CA TYR A 143 2.50 -1.55 -11.48
C TYR A 143 3.94 -2.08 -11.54
N ALA A 144 4.05 -3.38 -11.67
CA ALA A 144 5.29 -4.10 -12.00
C ALA A 144 5.04 -5.09 -13.14
N ALA A 145 6.10 -5.55 -13.78
CA ALA A 145 6.00 -6.62 -14.77
C ALA A 145 7.17 -7.58 -14.64
N ASP A 146 6.93 -8.83 -15.00
CA ASP A 146 7.96 -9.78 -15.40
C ASP A 146 7.98 -9.94 -16.93
N GLY A 147 8.57 -11.01 -17.46
CA GLY A 147 8.61 -11.23 -18.91
C GLY A 147 7.24 -11.45 -19.55
N ASP A 148 6.26 -11.95 -18.81
CA ASP A 148 5.02 -12.51 -19.33
C ASP A 148 3.75 -11.83 -18.81
N THR A 149 3.83 -11.14 -17.67
CA THR A 149 2.65 -10.64 -16.95
C THR A 149 2.89 -9.27 -16.35
N VAL A 150 1.89 -8.41 -16.39
CA VAL A 150 1.84 -7.16 -15.62
C VAL A 150 1.11 -7.42 -14.31
N PHE A 151 1.58 -6.82 -13.23
CA PHE A 151 1.01 -6.90 -11.90
C PHE A 151 0.56 -5.52 -11.45
N PHE A 152 -0.56 -5.45 -10.75
CA PHE A 152 -1.05 -4.28 -10.05
C PHE A 152 -1.23 -4.63 -8.57
N ASP A 153 -0.60 -3.87 -7.66
CA ASP A 153 -0.71 -4.12 -6.23
C ASP A 153 -0.39 -5.60 -5.87
N GLY A 154 0.66 -6.15 -6.50
CA GLY A 154 1.08 -7.54 -6.35
C GLY A 154 0.17 -8.60 -7.00
N LYS A 155 -0.93 -8.21 -7.64
CA LYS A 155 -1.89 -9.12 -8.29
C LYS A 155 -1.70 -9.15 -9.80
N PRO A 156 -1.71 -10.32 -10.45
CA PRO A 156 -1.52 -10.41 -11.90
C PRO A 156 -2.71 -9.86 -12.67
N LEU A 157 -2.44 -9.02 -13.67
CA LEU A 157 -3.42 -8.63 -14.67
C LEU A 157 -3.60 -9.79 -15.65
N LYS A 158 -4.67 -10.53 -15.49
CA LYS A 158 -4.89 -11.79 -16.21
C LYS A 158 -4.88 -11.61 -17.72
N GLY A 159 -3.89 -12.21 -18.40
CA GLY A 159 -3.71 -12.19 -19.84
C GLY A 159 -3.11 -10.89 -20.38
N SER A 160 -2.51 -10.07 -19.53
CA SER A 160 -1.78 -8.87 -19.93
C SER A 160 -0.55 -9.20 -20.78
N ASP A 161 -0.23 -8.29 -21.69
CA ASP A 161 0.99 -8.31 -22.49
C ASP A 161 1.91 -7.15 -22.05
N PRO A 162 3.00 -7.43 -21.32
CA PRO A 162 3.91 -6.38 -20.86
C PRO A 162 4.58 -5.56 -21.97
N GLN A 163 4.61 -6.06 -23.19
CA GLN A 163 5.25 -5.38 -24.31
C GLN A 163 4.39 -4.27 -24.91
N THR A 164 3.06 -4.42 -24.83
CA THR A 164 2.09 -3.45 -25.35
C THR A 164 1.31 -2.73 -24.26
N TRP A 165 1.59 -3.06 -22.99
CA TRP A 165 0.92 -2.46 -21.86
C TRP A 165 1.27 -0.98 -21.67
N SER A 166 0.26 -0.19 -21.35
CA SER A 166 0.40 1.18 -20.89
C SER A 166 -0.65 1.53 -19.84
N GLU A 167 -0.29 2.43 -18.95
CA GLU A 167 -1.23 3.07 -18.04
C GLU A 167 -2.01 4.14 -18.81
N ALA A 168 -3.30 4.24 -18.57
CA ALA A 168 -4.11 5.29 -19.17
C ALA A 168 -3.77 6.64 -18.55
N ALA A 169 -3.64 7.67 -19.36
CA ALA A 169 -3.47 9.03 -18.91
C ALA A 169 -4.67 9.45 -18.05
N GLY A 170 -4.45 9.74 -16.79
CA GLY A 170 -5.43 10.20 -15.82
C GLY A 170 -4.73 10.90 -14.66
N GLU A 171 -5.46 11.52 -13.76
CA GLU A 171 -4.88 12.08 -12.53
C GLU A 171 -4.18 10.98 -11.73
N ALA A 172 -2.87 11.12 -11.58
CA ALA A 172 -2.01 10.16 -10.92
C ALA A 172 -2.56 9.77 -9.54
N GLY A 173 -2.77 8.49 -9.34
CA GLY A 173 -2.81 7.90 -8.02
C GLY A 173 -4.18 7.53 -7.43
N LYS A 174 -5.30 7.74 -8.11
CA LYS A 174 -6.61 7.40 -7.52
C LYS A 174 -7.40 6.30 -8.23
N HIS A 175 -7.33 6.21 -9.54
CA HIS A 175 -8.12 5.23 -10.30
C HIS A 175 -7.32 4.77 -11.51
N SER A 176 -6.74 3.62 -11.41
CA SER A 176 -5.81 3.12 -12.40
C SER A 176 -6.52 2.30 -13.47
N PHE A 177 -6.82 2.93 -14.60
CA PHE A 177 -7.05 2.20 -15.83
C PHE A 177 -5.71 1.93 -16.51
N SER A 178 -5.60 0.75 -17.07
CA SER A 178 -4.48 0.37 -17.92
C SER A 178 -4.98 -0.51 -19.08
N HIS A 179 -4.20 -0.61 -20.14
CA HIS A 179 -4.55 -1.46 -21.26
C HIS A 179 -3.30 -2.01 -21.94
N ASP A 180 -3.47 -3.08 -22.66
CA ASP A 180 -2.55 -3.59 -23.66
C ASP A 180 -3.24 -3.61 -25.05
N ALA A 181 -2.62 -4.18 -26.06
CA ALA A 181 -3.19 -4.26 -27.40
C ALA A 181 -4.53 -5.03 -27.48
N LYS A 182 -4.86 -5.84 -26.46
CA LYS A 182 -6.04 -6.74 -26.49
C LYS A 182 -7.01 -6.51 -25.34
N HIS A 183 -6.57 -5.97 -24.23
CA HIS A 183 -7.33 -5.94 -23.00
C HIS A 183 -7.27 -4.58 -22.31
N VAL A 184 -8.32 -4.27 -21.58
CA VAL A 184 -8.40 -3.09 -20.71
C VAL A 184 -8.61 -3.56 -19.28
N TYR A 185 -8.00 -2.88 -18.31
CA TYR A 185 -8.07 -3.20 -16.89
C TYR A 185 -8.46 -1.96 -16.09
N TYR A 186 -9.14 -2.20 -14.98
CA TYR A 186 -9.32 -1.25 -13.89
C TYR A 186 -8.72 -1.86 -12.64
N CYS A 187 -7.62 -1.28 -12.13
CA CYS A 187 -6.78 -1.92 -11.13
C CYS A 187 -6.38 -3.33 -11.61
N GLU A 188 -6.57 -4.37 -10.79
CA GLU A 188 -6.28 -5.77 -11.15
C GLU A 188 -7.35 -6.45 -12.02
N ARG A 189 -8.47 -5.76 -12.31
CA ARG A 189 -9.66 -6.36 -12.92
C ARG A 189 -9.77 -6.04 -14.41
N LYS A 190 -9.82 -7.06 -15.22
CA LYS A 190 -10.08 -6.93 -16.65
C LYS A 190 -11.52 -6.43 -16.91
N LEU A 191 -11.66 -5.44 -17.78
CA LEU A 191 -12.98 -4.97 -18.20
C LEU A 191 -13.67 -6.03 -19.06
N PRO A 192 -14.93 -6.38 -18.77
CA PRO A 192 -15.66 -7.40 -19.52
C PRO A 192 -15.97 -6.88 -20.93
N ARG A 193 -15.69 -7.67 -21.95
CA ARG A 193 -16.02 -7.40 -23.35
C ARG A 193 -15.46 -6.07 -23.91
N ALA A 194 -14.45 -5.48 -23.28
CA ALA A 194 -13.85 -4.24 -23.74
C ALA A 194 -13.10 -4.45 -25.07
N ASP A 195 -13.32 -3.53 -25.98
CA ASP A 195 -12.55 -3.39 -27.21
C ASP A 195 -11.41 -2.40 -26.98
N ALA A 196 -10.20 -2.94 -26.72
CA ALA A 196 -9.03 -2.13 -26.42
C ALA A 196 -8.66 -1.14 -27.55
N ALA A 197 -8.98 -1.47 -28.80
CA ALA A 197 -8.67 -0.61 -29.94
C ALA A 197 -9.52 0.67 -30.00
N THR A 198 -10.71 0.64 -29.40
CA THR A 198 -11.64 1.80 -29.40
C THR A 198 -11.85 2.37 -28.00
N TRP A 199 -11.18 1.78 -26.99
CA TRP A 199 -11.35 2.19 -25.61
C TRP A 199 -10.77 3.58 -25.32
N GLN A 200 -11.49 4.33 -24.49
CA GLN A 200 -11.14 5.69 -24.05
C GLN A 200 -11.47 5.85 -22.58
N HIS A 201 -10.52 6.36 -21.80
CA HIS A 201 -10.79 6.88 -20.47
C HIS A 201 -11.54 8.21 -20.61
N LEU A 202 -12.59 8.41 -19.82
CA LEU A 202 -13.41 9.62 -19.85
C LEU A 202 -13.12 10.55 -18.67
N HIS A 203 -13.42 10.07 -17.48
CA HIS A 203 -13.23 10.84 -16.25
C HIS A 203 -13.31 9.92 -15.02
N ASP A 204 -12.42 10.09 -14.06
CA ASP A 204 -12.40 9.33 -12.81
C ASP A 204 -12.52 7.82 -13.04
N THR A 205 -13.59 7.20 -12.63
CA THR A 205 -13.87 5.76 -12.78
C THR A 205 -14.63 5.39 -14.04
N PHE A 206 -14.90 6.36 -14.92
CA PHE A 206 -15.68 6.15 -16.15
C PHE A 206 -14.79 6.02 -17.37
N SER A 207 -15.13 5.05 -18.21
CA SER A 207 -14.50 4.83 -19.51
C SER A 207 -15.53 4.30 -20.53
N LYS A 208 -15.17 4.26 -21.79
CA LYS A 208 -16.01 3.68 -22.85
C LYS A 208 -15.17 3.02 -23.93
N ASP A 209 -15.81 2.15 -24.70
CA ASP A 209 -15.38 1.75 -26.03
C ASP A 209 -16.50 2.07 -27.08
N SER A 210 -16.38 1.57 -28.28
CA SER A 210 -17.39 1.78 -29.31
C SER A 210 -18.75 1.15 -28.99
N LYS A 211 -18.85 0.23 -28.04
CA LYS A 211 -20.05 -0.57 -27.75
C LYS A 211 -20.59 -0.42 -26.33
N HIS A 212 -19.73 -0.05 -25.38
CA HIS A 212 -20.07 -0.03 -23.97
C HIS A 212 -19.54 1.20 -23.25
N VAL A 213 -20.27 1.61 -22.22
CA VAL A 213 -19.78 2.54 -21.19
C VAL A 213 -19.49 1.74 -19.94
N TYR A 214 -18.39 2.05 -19.29
CA TYR A 214 -17.94 1.38 -18.07
C TYR A 214 -17.88 2.35 -16.90
N LYS A 215 -18.21 1.84 -15.74
CA LYS A 215 -17.84 2.43 -14.46
C LYS A 215 -16.98 1.44 -13.71
N THR A 216 -15.73 1.82 -13.40
CA THR A 216 -14.72 0.88 -12.92
C THR A 216 -14.60 -0.30 -13.90
N ASN A 217 -14.82 -1.53 -13.46
CA ASN A 217 -14.80 -2.74 -14.28
C ASN A 217 -16.22 -3.27 -14.64
N ARG A 218 -17.27 -2.44 -14.55
CA ARG A 218 -18.67 -2.85 -14.82
C ARG A 218 -19.23 -2.09 -16.02
N ILE A 219 -19.96 -2.81 -16.89
CA ILE A 219 -20.73 -2.21 -17.98
C ILE A 219 -21.96 -1.51 -17.39
N LEU A 220 -22.20 -0.28 -17.84
CA LEU A 220 -23.46 0.44 -17.60
C LEU A 220 -24.47 0.03 -18.68
N THR A 221 -25.47 -0.78 -18.30
CA THR A 221 -26.41 -1.42 -19.22
C THR A 221 -27.30 -0.44 -19.98
N ASP A 222 -27.62 0.70 -19.38
CA ASP A 222 -28.54 1.70 -19.93
C ASP A 222 -27.81 2.90 -20.56
N ALA A 223 -26.49 2.79 -20.76
CA ALA A 223 -25.66 3.86 -21.29
C ALA A 223 -25.36 3.64 -22.79
N ASN A 224 -25.66 4.64 -23.60
CA ASN A 224 -25.30 4.68 -25.02
C ASN A 224 -23.89 5.31 -25.17
N PRO A 225 -22.85 4.60 -25.64
CA PRO A 225 -21.51 5.14 -25.77
C PRO A 225 -21.40 6.40 -26.66
N ALA A 226 -22.30 6.54 -27.65
CA ALA A 226 -22.32 7.72 -28.53
C ALA A 226 -22.70 9.02 -27.80
N GLU A 227 -23.38 8.90 -26.64
CA GLU A 227 -23.85 10.03 -25.83
C GLU A 227 -22.92 10.32 -24.64
N TRP A 228 -21.89 9.52 -24.43
CA TRP A 228 -20.97 9.68 -23.33
C TRP A 228 -19.67 10.32 -23.79
N ASP A 229 -19.32 11.39 -23.12
CA ASP A 229 -18.05 12.10 -23.21
C ASP A 229 -17.49 12.42 -21.81
N THR A 230 -16.38 13.12 -21.76
CA THR A 230 -15.74 13.52 -20.50
C THR A 230 -16.66 14.40 -19.64
N ALA A 231 -17.43 15.31 -20.25
CA ALA A 231 -18.32 16.21 -19.52
C ALA A 231 -19.47 15.46 -18.86
N LYS A 232 -20.11 14.54 -19.58
CA LYS A 232 -21.17 13.69 -19.02
C LYS A 232 -20.64 12.77 -17.91
N ALA A 233 -19.46 12.19 -18.10
CA ALA A 233 -18.81 11.38 -17.08
C ALA A 233 -18.49 12.17 -15.81
N ALA A 234 -17.97 13.39 -15.94
CA ALA A 234 -17.70 14.30 -14.82
C ALA A 234 -18.97 14.68 -14.05
N THR A 235 -20.08 14.96 -14.77
CA THR A 235 -21.38 15.25 -14.14
C THR A 235 -21.86 14.06 -13.30
N HIS A 236 -21.82 12.84 -13.87
CA HIS A 236 -22.19 11.62 -13.13
C HIS A 236 -21.30 11.36 -11.90
N ALA A 237 -19.99 11.61 -12.03
CA ALA A 237 -19.06 11.47 -10.91
C ALA A 237 -19.40 12.45 -9.76
N ALA A 238 -19.71 13.70 -10.10
CA ALA A 238 -20.10 14.73 -9.14
C ALA A 238 -21.44 14.40 -8.43
N GLU A 239 -22.45 13.96 -9.18
CA GLU A 239 -23.74 13.54 -8.62
C GLU A 239 -23.59 12.35 -7.66
N GLU A 240 -22.73 11.40 -7.98
CA GLU A 240 -22.45 10.27 -7.09
C GLU A 240 -21.70 10.68 -5.83
N ALA A 241 -20.72 11.58 -5.96
CA ALA A 241 -20.00 12.12 -4.81
C ALA A 241 -20.95 12.86 -3.85
N ALA A 242 -21.86 13.68 -4.39
CA ALA A 242 -22.88 14.37 -3.61
C ALA A 242 -23.82 13.38 -2.87
N ARG A 243 -24.30 12.33 -3.55
CA ARG A 243 -25.12 11.28 -2.92
C ARG A 243 -24.37 10.51 -1.82
N ARG A 244 -23.08 10.24 -2.00
CA ARG A 244 -22.26 9.58 -0.96
C ARG A 244 -22.10 10.48 0.27
N ALA A 245 -21.85 11.77 0.08
CA ALA A 245 -21.74 12.74 1.17
C ALA A 245 -23.05 12.81 1.97
N GLU A 246 -24.19 12.96 1.29
CA GLU A 246 -25.50 12.99 1.93
C GLU A 246 -25.80 11.69 2.75
N ASN A 247 -25.46 10.52 2.20
CA ASN A 247 -25.63 9.25 2.91
C ASN A 247 -24.69 9.12 4.10
N SER A 248 -23.47 9.63 4.01
CA SER A 248 -22.50 9.66 5.12
C SER A 248 -22.99 10.54 6.27
N ASP A 249 -23.54 11.71 5.95
CA ASP A 249 -24.10 12.64 6.93
C ASP A 249 -25.33 12.03 7.65
N LYS A 250 -26.24 11.42 6.89
CA LYS A 250 -27.39 10.68 7.46
C LYS A 250 -26.97 9.55 8.39
N MET A 251 -25.94 8.78 8.00
CA MET A 251 -25.39 7.71 8.83
C MET A 251 -24.77 8.25 10.11
N SER A 252 -24.03 9.34 10.02
CA SER A 252 -23.38 10.01 11.16
C SER A 252 -24.41 10.55 12.15
N GLU A 253 -25.50 11.11 11.65
CA GLU A 253 -26.62 11.58 12.48
C GLU A 253 -27.35 10.42 13.17
N LEU A 254 -27.58 9.32 12.46
CA LEU A 254 -28.21 8.11 13.00
C LEU A 254 -27.34 7.49 14.11
N LEU A 255 -26.04 7.43 13.93
CA LEU A 255 -25.10 6.94 14.95
C LEU A 255 -25.08 7.84 16.20
N LYS A 256 -25.10 9.18 16.02
CA LYS A 256 -25.20 10.13 17.14
C LYS A 256 -26.49 9.92 17.95
N ASN A 257 -27.62 9.76 17.27
CA ASN A 257 -28.91 9.53 17.91
C ASN A 257 -28.96 8.20 18.68
N LEU A 258 -28.39 7.12 18.12
CA LEU A 258 -28.30 5.82 18.79
C LEU A 258 -27.41 5.91 20.04
N TRP A 259 -26.29 6.64 19.95
CA TRP A 259 -25.37 6.81 21.09
C TRP A 259 -26.01 7.63 22.22
N GLN A 260 -26.78 8.67 21.88
CA GLN A 260 -27.51 9.49 22.88
C GLN A 260 -28.63 8.70 23.56
N ASN A 261 -29.35 7.89 22.81
CA ASN A 261 -30.47 7.07 23.38
C ASN A 261 -29.98 5.88 24.22
N GLY A 262 -28.78 5.35 23.94
CA GLY A 262 -28.15 4.26 24.72
C GLY A 262 -27.49 4.71 26.02
N GLN A 263 -27.46 6.01 26.34
CA GLN A 263 -26.96 6.54 27.61
C GLN A 263 -28.08 6.86 28.61
N THR A 264 -29.34 6.62 28.25
CA THR A 264 -30.52 6.96 29.07
C THR A 264 -31.18 5.73 29.69
N GLU A 265 -30.60 4.55 29.60
CA GLU A 265 -30.93 3.34 30.38
C GLU A 265 -29.77 2.99 31.34
#